data_72f8fdcb59c361016a5dc6a44b160045
#
_entry.id   72f8fdcb59c361016a5dc6a44b160045
#
_cell.length_a   1.000
_cell.length_b   1.000
_cell.length_c   1.000
_cell.angle_alpha   90.00
_cell.angle_beta   90.00
_cell.angle_gamma   90.00
#
_symmetry.space_group_name_H-M   'P 1'
#
loop_
_entity.id
_entity.type
_entity.pdbx_description
1 polymer ?
#
loop_
_entity_poly.entity_id
_entity_poly.type
_entity_poly.pdbx_seq_one_letter_code
_entity_poly.pdbx_strand_id
1 'polypeptide(L)'
;SHINQVRRENGVPELEINQALMDAAQICSAQLNRSHNSQFECETAAACGYPHGIGSNLTVFTTPRDQTIAEKAVTNWGNSSGHFQTMIDARCETLGVGVTIHNGIAYCYMFAGDAESHNPYE
;
A
#
# COMPACT_ATOMS: atom_id res chain seq x y z
N SER A 1 11.05 -7.18 2.37
CA SER A 1 10.57 -5.80 2.39
C SER A 1 10.37 -5.34 3.83
N HIS A 2 10.33 -4.04 4.02
CA HIS A 2 10.09 -3.44 5.35
C HIS A 2 8.68 -3.79 5.88
N ILE A 3 7.69 -3.87 5.01
CA ILE A 3 6.34 -4.28 5.39
C ILE A 3 6.35 -5.72 5.90
N ASN A 4 7.00 -6.63 5.20
CA ASN A 4 7.10 -8.02 5.64
C ASN A 4 7.89 -8.18 6.93
N GLN A 5 8.87 -7.31 7.18
CA GLN A 5 9.55 -7.29 8.46
C GLN A 5 8.58 -6.97 9.60
N VAL A 6 7.75 -5.94 9.44
CA VAL A 6 6.70 -5.59 10.41
C VAL A 6 5.76 -6.77 10.63
N ARG A 7 5.35 -7.44 9.56
CA ARG A 7 4.47 -8.61 9.64
C ARG A 7 5.12 -9.74 10.44
N ARG A 8 6.38 -10.08 10.15
CA ARG A 8 7.11 -11.10 10.91
C ARG A 8 7.20 -10.75 12.39
N GLU A 9 7.51 -9.49 12.71
CA GLU A 9 7.62 -9.02 14.10
C GLU A 9 6.29 -9.08 14.85
N ASN A 10 5.17 -9.13 14.13
CA ASN A 10 3.83 -9.20 14.70
C ASN A 10 3.16 -10.56 14.51
N GLY A 11 3.91 -11.58 14.09
CA GLY A 11 3.45 -12.96 14.06
C GLY A 11 2.47 -13.29 12.94
N VAL A 12 2.43 -12.49 11.87
CA VAL A 12 1.59 -12.78 10.70
C VAL A 12 2.45 -13.16 9.49
N PRO A 13 1.92 -14.01 8.57
CA PRO A 13 2.69 -14.44 7.40
C PRO A 13 3.08 -13.28 6.49
N GLU A 14 4.20 -13.43 5.80
CA GLU A 14 4.64 -12.45 4.80
C GLU A 14 3.66 -12.39 3.63
N LEU A 15 3.56 -11.21 3.03
CA LEU A 15 2.81 -11.00 1.79
C LEU A 15 3.71 -11.31 0.58
N GLU A 16 3.13 -11.93 -0.44
CA GLU A 16 3.80 -12.13 -1.72
C GLU A 16 3.56 -10.95 -2.65
N ILE A 17 4.59 -10.54 -3.39
CA ILE A 17 4.45 -9.47 -4.37
C ILE A 17 3.47 -9.91 -5.46
N ASN A 18 2.51 -9.05 -5.78
CA ASN A 18 1.54 -9.26 -6.85
C ASN A 18 1.69 -8.13 -7.87
N GLN A 19 1.97 -8.49 -9.12
CA GLN A 19 2.27 -7.49 -10.15
C GLN A 19 1.07 -6.56 -10.43
N ALA A 20 -0.14 -7.09 -10.44
CA ALA A 20 -1.34 -6.27 -10.62
C ALA A 20 -1.45 -5.20 -9.54
N LEU A 21 -1.18 -5.56 -8.28
CA LEU A 21 -1.19 -4.61 -7.17
C LEU A 21 -0.02 -3.64 -7.22
N MET A 22 1.14 -4.07 -7.72
CA MET A 22 2.28 -3.17 -7.95
C MET A 22 1.91 -2.10 -8.99
N ASP A 23 1.32 -2.52 -10.10
CA ASP A 23 0.91 -1.61 -11.16
C ASP A 23 -0.16 -0.63 -10.66
N ALA A 24 -1.15 -1.14 -9.94
CA ALA A 24 -2.22 -0.30 -9.39
C ALA A 24 -1.69 0.73 -8.38
N ALA A 25 -0.81 0.30 -7.48
CA ALA A 25 -0.22 1.20 -6.49
C ALA A 25 0.59 2.32 -7.16
N GLN A 26 1.32 1.99 -8.22
CA GLN A 26 2.09 2.99 -8.98
C GLN A 26 1.17 3.99 -9.68
N ILE A 27 0.10 3.52 -10.31
CA ILE A 27 -0.89 4.40 -10.95
C ILE A 27 -1.51 5.34 -9.90
N CYS A 28 -1.91 4.81 -8.75
CA CYS A 28 -2.51 5.61 -7.69
C CYS A 28 -1.53 6.66 -7.15
N SER A 29 -0.27 6.29 -6.94
CA SER A 29 0.74 7.23 -6.46
C SER A 29 0.98 8.39 -7.43
N ALA A 30 0.85 8.12 -8.74
CA ALA A 30 1.06 9.11 -9.79
C ALA A 30 -0.07 10.16 -9.88
N GLN A 31 -1.19 9.93 -9.20
CA GLN A 31 -2.28 10.91 -9.13
C GLN A 31 -1.94 12.12 -8.24
N LEU A 32 -0.90 12.01 -7.42
CA LEU A 32 -0.41 13.07 -6.53
C LEU A 32 -1.47 13.53 -5.51
N ASN A 33 -2.31 12.61 -5.05
CA ASN A 33 -3.33 12.89 -4.05
C ASN A 33 -2.77 12.69 -2.64
N ARG A 34 -3.27 13.48 -1.69
CA ARG A 34 -2.86 13.41 -0.28
C ARG A 34 -3.89 12.69 0.59
N SER A 35 -5.01 12.28 0.00
CA SER A 35 -6.05 11.52 0.68
C SER A 35 -6.53 10.38 -0.20
N HIS A 36 -7.09 9.35 0.44
CA HIS A 36 -7.59 8.18 -0.27
C HIS A 36 -8.79 8.52 -1.16
N ASN A 37 -8.83 7.85 -2.32
CA ASN A 37 -10.03 7.69 -3.11
C ASN A 37 -10.27 6.18 -3.25
N SER A 38 -11.03 5.61 -2.34
CA SER A 38 -11.21 4.15 -2.26
C SER A 38 -11.79 3.57 -3.54
N GLN A 39 -12.73 4.25 -4.17
CA GLN A 39 -13.32 3.77 -5.43
C GLN A 39 -12.25 3.71 -6.53
N PHE A 40 -11.48 4.77 -6.70
CA PHE A 40 -10.40 4.79 -7.69
C PHE A 40 -9.37 3.71 -7.43
N GLU A 41 -9.00 3.51 -6.17
CA GLU A 41 -8.02 2.49 -5.75
C GLU A 41 -8.50 1.09 -6.11
N CYS A 42 -9.74 0.76 -5.76
CA CYS A 42 -10.32 -0.57 -6.02
C CYS A 42 -10.56 -0.80 -7.51
N GLU A 43 -11.06 0.19 -8.22
CA GLU A 43 -11.27 0.08 -9.67
C GLU A 43 -9.95 -0.05 -10.43
N THR A 44 -8.92 0.67 -10.01
CA THR A 44 -7.58 0.58 -10.60
C THR A 44 -6.98 -0.80 -10.35
N ALA A 45 -7.08 -1.33 -9.13
CA ALA A 45 -6.62 -2.67 -8.82
C ALA A 45 -7.32 -3.72 -9.69
N ALA A 46 -8.65 -3.63 -9.84
CA ALA A 46 -9.42 -4.53 -10.68
C ALA A 46 -9.00 -4.43 -12.16
N ALA A 47 -8.84 -3.21 -12.67
CA ALA A 47 -8.41 -2.98 -14.05
C ALA A 47 -7.01 -3.54 -14.33
N CYS A 48 -6.12 -3.53 -13.33
CA CYS A 48 -4.78 -4.10 -13.45
C CYS A 48 -4.77 -5.62 -13.33
N GLY A 49 -5.87 -6.24 -12.91
CA GLY A 49 -5.99 -7.68 -12.80
C GLY A 49 -6.19 -8.23 -11.39
N TYR A 50 -6.54 -7.39 -10.42
CA TYR A 50 -6.81 -7.82 -9.05
C TYR A 50 -8.22 -7.39 -8.63
N PRO A 51 -9.27 -8.16 -8.99
CA PRO A 51 -10.67 -7.78 -8.77
C PRO A 51 -11.19 -8.22 -7.39
N HIS A 52 -10.36 -8.16 -6.36
CA HIS A 52 -10.70 -8.61 -5.01
C HIS A 52 -10.59 -7.44 -4.03
N GLY A 53 -10.88 -7.70 -2.76
CA GLY A 53 -10.73 -6.70 -1.71
C GLY A 53 -9.28 -6.35 -1.45
N ILE A 54 -9.04 -5.09 -1.13
CA ILE A 54 -7.71 -4.59 -0.78
C ILE A 54 -7.77 -3.72 0.46
N GLY A 55 -6.72 -3.81 1.28
CA GLY A 55 -6.41 -2.77 2.26
C GLY A 55 -5.42 -1.80 1.63
N SER A 56 -5.57 -0.52 1.92
CA SER A 56 -4.74 0.51 1.30
C SER A 56 -4.17 1.45 2.35
N ASN A 57 -2.87 1.70 2.25
CA ASN A 57 -2.19 2.75 3.01
C ASN A 57 -1.61 3.78 2.05
N LEU A 58 -1.71 5.04 2.44
CA LEU A 58 -1.12 6.18 1.74
C LEU A 58 -0.35 7.02 2.74
N THR A 59 0.84 7.47 2.37
CA THR A 59 1.57 8.48 3.12
C THR A 59 2.28 9.41 2.14
N VAL A 60 2.32 10.69 2.48
CA VAL A 60 2.92 11.75 1.65
C VAL A 60 3.85 12.56 2.54
N PHE A 61 5.10 12.71 2.10
CA PHE A 61 6.11 13.40 2.89
C PHE A 61 7.22 13.95 2.01
N THR A 62 7.93 14.96 2.52
CA THR A 62 9.15 15.45 1.88
C THR A 62 10.18 14.33 1.86
N THR A 63 10.87 14.14 0.72
CA THR A 63 11.88 13.07 0.61
C THR A 63 12.93 13.21 1.71
N PRO A 64 13.17 12.14 2.51
CA PRO A 64 14.11 12.21 3.62
C PRO A 64 15.57 12.21 3.14
N ARG A 65 16.47 12.73 3.98
CA ARG A 65 17.91 12.76 3.66
C ARG A 65 18.71 11.67 4.33
N ASP A 66 18.20 11.13 5.45
CA ASP A 66 18.94 10.22 6.33
C ASP A 66 18.35 8.82 6.40
N GLN A 67 17.35 8.54 5.57
CA GLN A 67 16.74 7.23 5.46
C GLN A 67 16.11 7.06 4.07
N THR A 68 15.75 5.84 3.70
CA THR A 68 15.08 5.59 2.43
C THR A 68 13.61 6.02 2.49
N ILE A 69 13.02 6.24 1.33
CA ILE A 69 11.58 6.53 1.22
C ILE A 69 10.77 5.38 1.79
N ALA A 70 11.15 4.13 1.50
CA ALA A 70 10.46 2.95 2.01
C ALA A 70 10.50 2.89 3.54
N GLU A 71 11.65 3.15 4.16
CA GLU A 71 11.77 3.21 5.62
C GLU A 71 10.86 4.27 6.22
N LYS A 72 10.86 5.48 5.63
CA LYS A 72 10.02 6.58 6.11
C LYS A 72 8.53 6.25 5.99
N ALA A 73 8.12 5.66 4.86
CA ALA A 73 6.73 5.28 4.65
C ALA A 73 6.26 4.28 5.71
N VAL A 74 7.03 3.21 5.94
CA VAL A 74 6.68 2.18 6.92
C VAL A 74 6.68 2.75 8.34
N THR A 75 7.62 3.64 8.67
CA THR A 75 7.62 4.34 9.96
C THR A 75 6.33 5.14 10.15
N ASN A 76 5.91 5.90 9.14
CA ASN A 76 4.68 6.69 9.21
C ASN A 76 3.46 5.80 9.42
N TRP A 77 3.36 4.70 8.65
CA TRP A 77 2.25 3.77 8.80
C TRP A 77 2.26 3.05 10.14
N GLY A 78 3.43 2.73 10.67
CA GLY A 78 3.57 2.11 11.98
C GLY A 78 3.14 3.00 13.14
N ASN A 79 3.17 4.31 12.95
CA ASN A 79 2.79 5.29 13.97
C ASN A 79 1.30 5.65 13.94
N SER A 80 0.51 5.04 13.07
CA SER A 80 -0.92 5.29 12.93
C SER A 80 -1.67 3.97 13.06
N SER A 81 -2.58 3.89 14.03
CA SER A 81 -3.29 2.66 14.37
C SER A 81 -3.96 1.99 13.15
N GLY A 82 -4.71 2.76 12.36
CA GLY A 82 -5.40 2.23 11.18
C GLY A 82 -4.44 1.74 10.10
N HIS A 83 -3.39 2.48 9.82
CA HIS A 83 -2.37 2.10 8.84
C HIS A 83 -1.55 0.89 9.31
N PHE A 84 -1.26 0.83 10.60
CA PHE A 84 -0.57 -0.31 11.18
C PHE A 84 -1.39 -1.59 11.03
N GLN A 85 -2.69 -1.53 11.33
CA GLN A 85 -3.58 -2.67 11.19
C GLN A 85 -3.66 -3.16 9.74
N THR A 86 -3.60 -2.25 8.77
CA THR A 86 -3.55 -2.63 7.34
C THR A 86 -2.27 -3.41 7.03
N MET A 87 -1.12 -2.98 7.55
CA MET A 87 0.14 -3.68 7.32
C MET A 87 0.14 -5.11 7.87
N ILE A 88 -0.49 -5.33 9.02
CA ILE A 88 -0.46 -6.63 9.71
C ILE A 88 -1.76 -7.43 9.55
N ASP A 89 -2.63 -7.08 8.63
CA ASP A 89 -3.89 -7.79 8.41
C ASP A 89 -3.62 -9.23 7.98
N ALA A 90 -4.00 -10.17 8.86
CA ALA A 90 -3.76 -11.59 8.63
C ALA A 90 -4.63 -12.19 7.51
N ARG A 91 -5.66 -11.46 7.05
CA ARG A 91 -6.51 -11.90 5.93
C ARG A 91 -5.86 -11.67 4.59
N CYS A 92 -4.86 -10.81 4.53
CA CYS A 92 -4.18 -10.47 3.28
C CYS A 92 -3.02 -11.43 3.00
N GLU A 93 -2.80 -11.73 1.73
CA GLU A 93 -1.73 -12.61 1.29
C GLU A 93 -0.81 -12.00 0.21
N THR A 94 -1.22 -10.90 -0.43
CA THR A 94 -0.44 -10.28 -1.51
C THR A 94 -0.18 -8.81 -1.25
N LEU A 95 0.83 -8.27 -1.92
CA LEU A 95 1.33 -6.91 -1.71
C LEU A 95 1.63 -6.23 -3.03
N GLY A 96 1.22 -4.97 -3.14
CA GLY A 96 1.72 -4.05 -4.15
C GLY A 96 2.16 -2.75 -3.49
N VAL A 97 3.21 -2.15 -3.99
CA VAL A 97 3.70 -0.85 -3.53
C VAL A 97 3.98 0.05 -4.72
N GLY A 98 3.79 1.34 -4.53
CA GLY A 98 4.06 2.33 -5.56
C GLY A 98 4.54 3.63 -4.93
N VAL A 99 5.47 4.30 -5.59
CA VAL A 99 6.02 5.58 -5.15
C VAL A 99 6.15 6.51 -6.34
N THR A 100 5.68 7.73 -6.18
CA THR A 100 5.92 8.82 -7.14
C THR A 100 6.54 9.98 -6.38
N ILE A 101 7.62 10.52 -6.92
CA ILE A 101 8.27 11.71 -6.36
C ILE A 101 7.96 12.87 -7.29
N HIS A 102 7.41 13.94 -6.74
CA HIS A 102 7.09 15.15 -7.49
C HIS A 102 7.38 16.37 -6.64
N ASN A 103 8.21 17.27 -7.18
CA ASN A 103 8.64 18.50 -6.48
C ASN A 103 9.19 18.23 -5.07
N GLY A 104 10.02 17.19 -4.94
CA GLY A 104 10.63 16.82 -3.66
C GLY A 104 9.70 16.15 -2.66
N ILE A 105 8.48 15.82 -3.07
CA ILE A 105 7.47 15.16 -2.23
C ILE A 105 7.29 13.72 -2.71
N ALA A 106 7.33 12.77 -1.78
CA ALA A 106 7.09 11.36 -2.06
C ALA A 106 5.63 11.02 -1.75
N TYR A 107 4.95 10.39 -2.71
CA TYR A 107 3.59 9.87 -2.59
C TYR A 107 3.70 8.36 -2.59
N CYS A 108 3.44 7.73 -1.45
CA CYS A 108 3.67 6.30 -1.24
C CYS A 108 2.38 5.56 -0.98
N TYR A 109 2.13 4.52 -1.76
CA TYR A 109 1.00 3.61 -1.60
C TYR A 109 1.46 2.20 -1.28
N MET A 110 0.69 1.51 -0.43
CA MET A 110 0.72 0.05 -0.38
C MET A 110 -0.70 -0.48 -0.50
N PHE A 111 -0.85 -1.57 -1.23
CA PHE A 111 -2.07 -2.37 -1.27
C PHE A 111 -1.78 -3.76 -0.73
N ALA A 112 -2.58 -4.19 0.26
CA ALA A 112 -2.57 -5.55 0.76
C ALA A 112 -3.83 -6.24 0.24
N GLY A 113 -3.66 -7.34 -0.49
CA GLY A 113 -4.77 -8.02 -1.16
C GLY A 113 -5.33 -9.18 -0.36
N ASP A 114 -6.67 -9.25 -0.31
CA ASP A 114 -7.43 -10.34 0.27
C ASP A 114 -8.28 -10.99 -0.83
N ALA A 115 -7.79 -12.10 -1.37
CA ALA A 115 -8.41 -12.79 -2.51
C ALA A 115 -9.77 -13.41 -2.16
N GLU A 116 -10.10 -13.54 -0.88
CA GLU A 116 -11.39 -14.10 -0.44
C GLU A 116 -12.47 -13.04 -0.25
N SER A 117 -12.10 -11.76 -0.32
CA SER A 117 -13.10 -10.69 -0.24
C SER A 117 -13.38 -10.10 -1.63
N HIS A 118 -14.46 -9.35 -1.72
CA HIS A 118 -14.90 -8.75 -2.99
C HIS A 118 -14.49 -7.29 -3.07
N ASN A 119 -14.24 -6.83 -4.29
CA ASN A 119 -14.15 -5.42 -4.58
C ASN A 119 -15.53 -4.80 -4.33
N PRO A 120 -15.66 -3.84 -3.37
CA PRO A 120 -16.97 -3.30 -3.01
C PRO A 120 -17.60 -2.41 -4.09
N TYR A 121 -16.89 -2.12 -5.17
CA TYR A 121 -17.35 -1.25 -6.25
C TYR A 121 -17.68 -2.02 -7.54
N GLU A 122 -17.76 -3.32 -7.46
CA GLU A 122 -18.19 -4.13 -8.58
C GLU A 122 -19.70 -4.01 -8.84
#